data_d059dd07626aa4d6ba2937f129c02245
#
_entry.id   d059dd07626aa4d6ba2937f129c02245
#
_cell.length_a   1.000
_cell.length_b   1.000
_cell.length_c   1.000
_cell.angle_alpha   90.00
_cell.angle_beta   90.00
_cell.angle_gamma   90.00
#
_symmetry.space_group_name_H-M   'P 1'
#
loop_
_entity.id
_entity.type
_entity.pdbx_description
1 polymer ?
#
loop_
_entity_poly.entity_id
_entity_poly.type
_entity_poly.pdbx_seq_one_letter_code
_entity_poly.pdbx_strand_id
1 'polypeptide(L)'
;KAPEFQGEVVLVTGAASGIGKACVESFLARGCAVIGIDLDNSITSTSSGSNYLGLVCDITNENKFKEVLETGVRYFGGIDMVVLNAGIFPGGKKVSELPTDEWRKVFSVNLDANLVLLREIYPLLQLAPNKGRAVIIGSKNVSAPGPGAAAYSASKAALNQLMRVLAMEWGSDGIRLNTLHPNAVFDTAIWTDEVLTSRAKHYGLSVNEYKTNNVLGVEVSSKDVAELAAEMCGSLFAKTTAAQVPVDGGNDRVI
;
A
#
# COMPACT_ATOMS: atom_id res chain seq x y z
N LYS A 1 1.01 -28.45 -6.48
CA LYS A 1 1.10 -27.31 -7.41
C LYS A 1 2.31 -26.48 -7.01
N ALA A 2 3.05 -25.96 -7.99
CA ALA A 2 4.08 -24.96 -7.72
C ALA A 2 3.44 -23.71 -7.08
N PRO A 3 4.13 -22.99 -6.18
CA PRO A 3 3.66 -21.73 -5.66
C PRO A 3 3.36 -20.74 -6.79
N GLU A 4 2.37 -19.84 -6.59
CA GLU A 4 1.83 -18.97 -7.65
C GLU A 4 2.87 -18.03 -8.25
N PHE A 5 3.77 -17.47 -7.42
CA PHE A 5 4.79 -16.48 -7.82
C PHE A 5 6.21 -17.04 -7.74
N GLN A 6 6.38 -18.35 -7.95
CA GLN A 6 7.70 -18.98 -7.92
C GLN A 6 8.65 -18.34 -8.93
N GLY A 7 9.77 -17.78 -8.44
CA GLY A 7 10.79 -17.14 -9.26
C GLY A 7 10.49 -15.68 -9.64
N GLU A 8 9.42 -15.09 -9.11
CA GLU A 8 9.10 -13.68 -9.29
C GLU A 8 9.55 -12.85 -8.08
N VAL A 9 9.75 -11.56 -8.30
CA VAL A 9 10.24 -10.61 -7.29
C VAL A 9 9.22 -9.49 -7.09
N VAL A 10 8.83 -9.23 -5.84
CA VAL A 10 7.98 -8.09 -5.46
C VAL A 10 8.74 -7.09 -4.59
N LEU A 11 8.57 -5.81 -4.89
CA LEU A 11 8.99 -4.72 -4.01
C LEU A 11 7.79 -4.22 -3.20
N VAL A 12 7.93 -4.13 -1.88
CA VAL A 12 6.88 -3.63 -0.96
C VAL A 12 7.42 -2.45 -0.18
N THR A 13 6.74 -1.31 -0.23
CA THR A 13 7.09 -0.11 0.56
C THR A 13 6.27 -0.03 1.85
N GLY A 14 6.85 0.53 2.93
CA GLY A 14 6.23 0.54 4.25
C GLY A 14 6.10 -0.88 4.82
N ALA A 15 7.11 -1.72 4.62
CA ALA A 15 7.05 -3.15 4.80
C ALA A 15 7.39 -3.64 6.21
N ALA A 16 7.76 -2.74 7.14
CA ALA A 16 8.14 -3.12 8.51
C ALA A 16 6.93 -3.43 9.40
N SER A 17 5.73 -2.93 9.08
CA SER A 17 4.56 -3.07 9.93
C SER A 17 3.24 -3.10 9.14
N GLY A 18 2.14 -3.40 9.83
CA GLY A 18 0.78 -3.29 9.32
C GLY A 18 0.55 -4.00 7.98
N ILE A 19 -0.16 -3.34 7.07
CA ILE A 19 -0.50 -3.89 5.75
C ILE A 19 0.75 -4.26 4.93
N GLY A 20 1.80 -3.43 4.98
CA GLY A 20 3.04 -3.72 4.25
C GLY A 20 3.72 -5.00 4.70
N LYS A 21 3.83 -5.22 6.03
CA LYS A 21 4.34 -6.47 6.59
C LYS A 21 3.47 -7.67 6.21
N ALA A 22 2.16 -7.53 6.28
CA ALA A 22 1.25 -8.59 5.86
C ALA A 22 1.40 -8.91 4.36
N CYS A 23 1.67 -7.90 3.51
CA CYS A 23 2.01 -8.13 2.10
C CYS A 23 3.30 -8.94 1.95
N VAL A 24 4.37 -8.59 2.70
CA VAL A 24 5.61 -9.39 2.70
C VAL A 24 5.31 -10.87 2.99
N GLU A 25 4.56 -11.14 4.05
CA GLU A 25 4.19 -12.50 4.45
C GLU A 25 3.35 -13.21 3.38
N SER A 26 2.36 -12.54 2.79
CA SER A 26 1.49 -13.08 1.76
C SER A 26 2.24 -13.45 0.48
N PHE A 27 3.14 -12.59 0.00
CA PHE A 27 3.95 -12.87 -1.20
C PHE A 27 5.01 -13.96 -0.96
N LEU A 28 5.68 -13.98 0.19
CA LEU A 28 6.60 -15.05 0.57
C LEU A 28 5.89 -16.41 0.61
N ALA A 29 4.69 -16.48 1.19
CA ALA A 29 3.88 -17.69 1.25
C ALA A 29 3.50 -18.21 -0.15
N ARG A 30 3.45 -17.35 -1.16
CA ARG A 30 3.18 -17.68 -2.57
C ARG A 30 4.45 -17.96 -3.38
N GLY A 31 5.63 -18.05 -2.72
CA GLY A 31 6.90 -18.40 -3.36
C GLY A 31 7.64 -17.25 -4.04
N CYS A 32 7.18 -16.02 -3.84
CA CYS A 32 7.83 -14.81 -4.34
C CYS A 32 9.11 -14.50 -3.56
N ALA A 33 10.11 -13.91 -4.21
CA ALA A 33 11.16 -13.18 -3.50
C ALA A 33 10.68 -11.76 -3.19
N VAL A 34 10.98 -11.24 -2.00
CA VAL A 34 10.44 -9.95 -1.52
C VAL A 34 11.56 -8.99 -1.15
N ILE A 35 11.52 -7.80 -1.75
CA ILE A 35 12.31 -6.64 -1.35
C ILE A 35 11.40 -5.75 -0.49
N GLY A 36 11.62 -5.73 0.83
CA GLY A 36 10.90 -4.84 1.75
C GLY A 36 11.67 -3.54 1.95
N ILE A 37 10.98 -2.41 1.83
CA ILE A 37 11.55 -1.08 2.08
C ILE A 37 10.76 -0.38 3.17
N ASP A 38 11.47 0.17 4.16
CA ASP A 38 10.88 0.98 5.22
C ASP A 38 11.90 1.98 5.77
N LEU A 39 11.41 3.02 6.44
CA LEU A 39 12.24 3.94 7.22
C LEU A 39 12.71 3.31 8.53
N ASP A 40 11.91 2.37 9.08
CA ASP A 40 12.20 1.68 10.33
C ASP A 40 13.26 0.59 10.14
N ASN A 41 14.26 0.58 11.03
CA ASN A 41 15.35 -0.40 11.00
C ASN A 41 14.90 -1.85 11.21
N SER A 42 13.73 -2.08 11.82
CA SER A 42 13.15 -3.42 12.00
C SER A 42 12.86 -4.12 10.67
N ILE A 43 12.83 -3.38 9.56
CA ILE A 43 12.67 -3.93 8.21
C ILE A 43 13.69 -5.03 7.89
N THR A 44 14.91 -4.91 8.40
CA THR A 44 15.98 -5.90 8.17
C THR A 44 15.72 -7.27 8.82
N SER A 45 14.78 -7.32 9.77
CA SER A 45 14.39 -8.52 10.52
C SER A 45 12.89 -8.85 10.41
N THR A 46 12.14 -8.18 9.52
CA THR A 46 10.70 -8.42 9.32
C THR A 46 10.42 -9.86 8.89
N SER A 47 11.32 -10.47 8.13
CA SER A 47 11.27 -11.88 7.78
C SER A 47 12.67 -12.46 7.71
N SER A 48 12.77 -13.78 7.73
CA SER A 48 14.02 -14.54 7.61
C SER A 48 13.99 -15.44 6.36
N GLY A 49 15.16 -15.71 5.81
CA GLY A 49 15.30 -16.58 4.65
C GLY A 49 15.90 -15.88 3.44
N SER A 50 16.38 -16.67 2.48
CA SER A 50 17.05 -16.19 1.24
C SER A 50 16.12 -15.48 0.27
N ASN A 51 14.80 -15.61 0.45
CA ASN A 51 13.79 -15.00 -0.41
C ASN A 51 13.33 -13.61 0.12
N TYR A 52 13.95 -13.10 1.18
CA TYR A 52 13.61 -11.79 1.74
C TYR A 52 14.84 -10.91 1.83
N LEU A 53 14.68 -9.65 1.40
CA LEU A 53 15.69 -8.60 1.54
C LEU A 53 15.02 -7.34 2.10
N GLY A 54 15.27 -7.01 3.38
CA GLY A 54 14.79 -5.79 4.04
C GLY A 54 15.83 -4.67 3.95
N LEU A 55 15.44 -3.53 3.41
CA LEU A 55 16.32 -2.38 3.18
C LEU A 55 15.75 -1.10 3.83
N VAL A 56 16.58 -0.44 4.64
CA VAL A 56 16.20 0.83 5.27
C VAL A 56 16.31 1.97 4.27
N CYS A 57 15.19 2.67 4.04
CA CYS A 57 15.15 3.78 3.09
C CYS A 57 14.03 4.77 3.43
N ASP A 58 14.39 6.04 3.48
CA ASP A 58 13.43 7.12 3.34
C ASP A 58 13.07 7.27 1.85
N ILE A 59 11.85 6.88 1.48
CA ILE A 59 11.39 6.93 0.09
C ILE A 59 11.30 8.34 -0.48
N THR A 60 11.35 9.39 0.36
CA THR A 60 11.39 10.79 -0.08
C THR A 60 12.79 11.22 -0.53
N ASN A 61 13.82 10.42 -0.22
CA ASN A 61 15.18 10.63 -0.71
C ASN A 61 15.38 9.85 -2.02
N GLU A 62 15.23 10.53 -3.14
CA GLU A 62 15.33 9.94 -4.48
C GLU A 62 16.64 9.19 -4.73
N ASN A 63 17.79 9.77 -4.31
CA ASN A 63 19.09 9.13 -4.51
C ASN A 63 19.21 7.84 -3.69
N LYS A 64 18.77 7.89 -2.42
CA LYS A 64 18.79 6.72 -1.55
C LYS A 64 17.86 5.63 -2.07
N PHE A 65 16.71 6.01 -2.59
CA PHE A 65 15.78 5.07 -3.19
C PHE A 65 16.40 4.34 -4.41
N LYS A 66 17.10 5.07 -5.30
CA LYS A 66 17.81 4.48 -6.44
C LYS A 66 18.87 3.46 -6.00
N GLU A 67 19.69 3.78 -4.99
CA GLU A 67 20.69 2.87 -4.43
C GLU A 67 20.06 1.58 -3.89
N VAL A 68 18.93 1.72 -3.18
CA VAL A 68 18.18 0.59 -2.62
C VAL A 68 17.57 -0.26 -3.71
N LEU A 69 17.00 0.35 -4.75
CA LEU A 69 16.45 -0.33 -5.91
C LEU A 69 17.53 -1.15 -6.63
N GLU A 70 18.70 -0.54 -6.90
CA GLU A 70 19.84 -1.24 -7.50
C GLU A 70 20.31 -2.44 -6.63
N THR A 71 20.34 -2.25 -5.31
CA THR A 71 20.72 -3.30 -4.37
C THR A 71 19.76 -4.49 -4.48
N GLY A 72 18.45 -4.23 -4.50
CA GLY A 72 17.43 -5.27 -4.66
C GLY A 72 17.53 -6.00 -6.00
N VAL A 73 17.74 -5.25 -7.09
CA VAL A 73 17.92 -5.82 -8.44
C VAL A 73 19.19 -6.67 -8.52
N ARG A 74 20.30 -6.23 -7.93
CA ARG A 74 21.53 -7.05 -7.87
C ARG A 74 21.35 -8.32 -7.08
N TYR A 75 20.49 -8.30 -6.05
CA TYR A 75 20.28 -9.46 -5.19
C TYR A 75 19.36 -10.52 -5.81
N PHE A 76 18.24 -10.10 -6.44
CA PHE A 76 17.23 -11.02 -6.99
C PHE A 76 17.15 -11.05 -8.52
N GLY A 77 17.86 -10.18 -9.23
CA GLY A 77 17.93 -10.16 -10.69
C GLY A 77 16.90 -9.29 -11.39
N GLY A 78 15.88 -8.77 -10.71
CA GLY A 78 14.84 -7.92 -11.31
C GLY A 78 13.73 -7.57 -10.33
N ILE A 79 12.66 -6.96 -10.84
CA ILE A 79 11.42 -6.68 -10.10
C ILE A 79 10.26 -6.90 -11.04
N ASP A 80 9.33 -7.77 -10.67
CA ASP A 80 8.14 -8.13 -11.45
C ASP A 80 6.89 -7.44 -10.96
N MET A 81 6.84 -7.16 -9.65
CA MET A 81 5.69 -6.60 -8.97
C MET A 81 6.08 -5.50 -7.99
N VAL A 82 5.16 -4.57 -7.74
CA VAL A 82 5.32 -3.56 -6.69
C VAL A 82 4.03 -3.36 -5.91
N VAL A 83 4.15 -3.28 -4.58
CA VAL A 83 3.08 -2.86 -3.69
C VAL A 83 3.45 -1.50 -3.08
N LEU A 84 2.75 -0.45 -3.51
CA LEU A 84 2.90 0.91 -2.99
C LEU A 84 2.01 1.06 -1.76
N ASN A 85 2.60 0.83 -0.58
CA ASN A 85 1.88 0.87 0.70
C ASN A 85 2.35 2.01 1.60
N ALA A 86 3.61 2.43 1.52
CA ALA A 86 4.14 3.49 2.38
C ALA A 86 3.29 4.77 2.31
N GLY A 87 2.97 5.31 3.47
CA GLY A 87 2.19 6.53 3.60
C GLY A 87 2.05 6.96 5.04
N ILE A 88 1.76 8.23 5.26
CA ILE A 88 1.57 8.81 6.60
C ILE A 88 0.21 9.47 6.73
N PHE A 89 -0.34 9.36 7.94
CA PHE A 89 -1.49 10.10 8.44
C PHE A 89 -1.14 10.72 9.79
N PRO A 90 -0.74 11.98 9.85
CA PRO A 90 -0.22 12.61 11.08
C PRO A 90 -1.31 12.97 12.10
N GLY A 91 -2.55 12.58 11.86
CA GLY A 91 -3.69 12.88 12.71
C GLY A 91 -4.68 13.85 12.08
N GLY A 92 -5.78 14.10 12.80
CA GLY A 92 -6.88 14.94 12.33
C GLY A 92 -6.73 16.40 12.73
N LYS A 93 -6.67 17.31 11.73
CA LYS A 93 -6.75 18.75 11.94
C LYS A 93 -7.74 19.38 10.95
N LYS A 94 -8.52 20.34 11.42
CA LYS A 94 -9.35 21.15 10.51
C LYS A 94 -8.45 21.92 9.53
N VAL A 95 -8.94 22.20 8.33
CA VAL A 95 -8.17 22.92 7.31
C VAL A 95 -7.70 24.29 7.82
N SER A 96 -8.54 24.98 8.62
CA SER A 96 -8.19 26.27 9.25
C SER A 96 -6.99 26.21 10.21
N GLU A 97 -6.65 25.02 10.68
CA GLU A 97 -5.59 24.77 11.68
C GLU A 97 -4.43 23.93 11.12
N LEU A 98 -4.52 23.51 9.85
CA LEU A 98 -3.53 22.64 9.20
C LEU A 98 -2.30 23.45 8.80
N PRO A 99 -1.11 23.18 9.39
CA PRO A 99 0.13 23.84 9.00
C PRO A 99 0.53 23.48 7.58
N THR A 100 1.09 24.43 6.83
CA THR A 100 1.51 24.23 5.44
C THR A 100 2.65 23.19 5.32
N ASP A 101 3.55 23.14 6.29
CA ASP A 101 4.64 22.16 6.33
C ASP A 101 4.13 20.73 6.57
N GLU A 102 3.11 20.55 7.40
CA GLU A 102 2.45 19.25 7.57
C GLU A 102 1.75 18.82 6.27
N TRP A 103 1.03 19.72 5.61
CA TRP A 103 0.46 19.48 4.29
C TRP A 103 1.52 19.01 3.29
N ARG A 104 2.61 19.76 3.16
CA ARG A 104 3.71 19.43 2.25
C ARG A 104 4.36 18.08 2.58
N LYS A 105 4.57 17.79 3.88
CA LYS A 105 5.13 16.51 4.33
C LYS A 105 4.23 15.34 3.92
N VAL A 106 2.91 15.46 4.09
CA VAL A 106 1.98 14.40 3.68
C VAL A 106 2.03 14.18 2.17
N PHE A 107 2.05 15.24 1.37
CA PHE A 107 2.16 15.11 -0.09
C PHE A 107 3.50 14.54 -0.53
N SER A 108 4.60 14.97 0.07
CA SER A 108 5.93 14.45 -0.22
C SER A 108 6.02 12.93 -0.03
N VAL A 109 5.46 12.39 1.05
CA VAL A 109 5.49 10.95 1.31
C VAL A 109 4.42 10.20 0.50
N ASN A 110 3.17 10.67 0.54
CA ASN A 110 2.04 9.91 -0.01
C ASN A 110 1.92 10.00 -1.53
N LEU A 111 2.46 11.05 -2.16
CA LEU A 111 2.34 11.30 -3.59
C LEU A 111 3.70 11.39 -4.30
N ASP A 112 4.53 12.38 -3.94
CA ASP A 112 5.73 12.71 -4.70
C ASP A 112 6.74 11.55 -4.70
N ALA A 113 6.97 10.92 -3.53
CA ALA A 113 7.83 9.75 -3.41
C ALA A 113 7.32 8.57 -4.27
N ASN A 114 5.99 8.37 -4.34
CA ASN A 114 5.41 7.32 -5.18
C ASN A 114 5.56 7.62 -6.67
N LEU A 115 5.48 8.89 -7.10
CA LEU A 115 5.76 9.28 -8.48
C LEU A 115 7.21 8.95 -8.86
N VAL A 116 8.18 9.32 -8.00
CA VAL A 116 9.59 8.99 -8.22
C VAL A 116 9.79 7.48 -8.30
N LEU A 117 9.24 6.73 -7.35
CA LEU A 117 9.33 5.28 -7.30
C LEU A 117 8.77 4.62 -8.58
N LEU A 118 7.60 5.02 -9.02
CA LEU A 118 6.97 4.49 -10.23
C LEU A 118 7.80 4.77 -11.48
N ARG A 119 8.36 5.97 -11.60
CA ARG A 119 9.25 6.33 -12.70
C ARG A 119 10.52 5.44 -12.73
N GLU A 120 11.14 5.21 -11.58
CA GLU A 120 12.38 4.42 -11.49
C GLU A 120 12.13 2.91 -11.67
N ILE A 121 10.96 2.41 -11.26
CA ILE A 121 10.65 0.98 -11.37
C ILE A 121 10.05 0.59 -12.74
N TYR A 122 9.52 1.54 -13.50
CA TYR A 122 8.88 1.26 -14.79
C TYR A 122 9.75 0.44 -15.76
N PRO A 123 11.06 0.78 -15.99
CA PRO A 123 11.89 -0.02 -16.87
C PRO A 123 12.06 -1.49 -16.41
N LEU A 124 12.04 -1.71 -15.10
CA LEU A 124 12.14 -3.06 -14.53
C LEU A 124 10.85 -3.85 -14.74
N LEU A 125 9.69 -3.21 -14.55
CA LEU A 125 8.39 -3.81 -14.81
C LEU A 125 8.18 -4.16 -16.30
N GLN A 126 8.76 -3.39 -17.23
CA GLN A 126 8.74 -3.72 -18.66
C GLN A 126 9.51 -5.01 -18.97
N LEU A 127 10.59 -5.29 -18.24
CA LEU A 127 11.44 -6.48 -18.41
C LEU A 127 10.86 -7.72 -17.72
N ALA A 128 9.83 -7.57 -16.89
CA ALA A 128 9.22 -8.69 -16.16
C ALA A 128 8.68 -9.76 -17.12
N PRO A 129 9.11 -11.05 -17.00
CA PRO A 129 8.70 -12.12 -17.92
C PRO A 129 7.17 -12.32 -18.00
N ASN A 130 6.47 -12.19 -16.87
CA ASN A 130 5.02 -12.33 -16.76
C ASN A 130 4.29 -10.98 -16.82
N LYS A 131 4.96 -9.94 -17.33
CA LYS A 131 4.52 -8.54 -17.33
C LYS A 131 4.48 -7.91 -15.94
N GLY A 132 4.76 -6.63 -15.88
CA GLY A 132 4.79 -5.88 -14.63
C GLY A 132 3.42 -5.74 -13.98
N ARG A 133 3.35 -5.78 -12.65
CA ARG A 133 2.13 -5.56 -11.88
C ARG A 133 2.38 -4.58 -10.74
N ALA A 134 1.48 -3.62 -10.58
CA ALA A 134 1.52 -2.67 -9.47
C ALA A 134 0.19 -2.68 -8.72
N VAL A 135 0.25 -2.76 -7.41
CA VAL A 135 -0.91 -2.59 -6.53
C VAL A 135 -0.64 -1.43 -5.58
N ILE A 136 -1.60 -0.52 -5.49
CA ILE A 136 -1.51 0.64 -4.65
C ILE A 136 -2.46 0.47 -3.47
N ILE A 137 -1.93 0.67 -2.28
CA ILE A 137 -2.76 0.79 -1.09
C ILE A 137 -3.24 2.24 -0.99
N GLY A 138 -4.41 2.46 -1.54
CA GLY A 138 -5.13 3.72 -1.49
C GLY A 138 -5.75 3.98 -0.12
N SER A 139 -6.98 4.43 -0.10
CA SER A 139 -7.76 4.62 1.13
C SER A 139 -9.23 4.83 0.78
N LYS A 140 -10.14 4.40 1.65
CA LYS A 140 -11.53 4.82 1.59
C LYS A 140 -11.70 6.35 1.54
N ASN A 141 -10.77 7.10 2.12
CA ASN A 141 -10.80 8.56 2.08
C ASN A 141 -10.72 9.17 0.66
N VAL A 142 -10.42 8.38 -0.36
CA VAL A 142 -10.50 8.81 -1.77
C VAL A 142 -11.94 9.09 -2.18
N SER A 143 -12.86 8.19 -1.87
CA SER A 143 -14.28 8.28 -2.22
C SER A 143 -15.15 8.86 -1.09
N ALA A 144 -14.78 8.65 0.17
CA ALA A 144 -15.54 9.06 1.35
C ALA A 144 -14.63 9.73 2.40
N PRO A 145 -14.16 10.97 2.13
CA PRO A 145 -13.26 11.68 3.03
C PRO A 145 -13.96 12.05 4.35
N GLY A 146 -13.21 12.01 5.45
CA GLY A 146 -13.68 12.45 6.76
C GLY A 146 -13.15 13.83 7.15
N PRO A 147 -13.86 14.55 8.03
CA PRO A 147 -13.37 15.81 8.62
C PRO A 147 -12.01 15.61 9.29
N GLY A 148 -11.10 16.58 9.15
CA GLY A 148 -9.76 16.55 9.72
C GLY A 148 -8.72 15.80 8.90
N ALA A 149 -9.09 15.10 7.84
CA ALA A 149 -8.18 14.30 7.00
C ALA A 149 -7.82 14.98 5.67
N ALA A 150 -7.80 16.32 5.60
CA ALA A 150 -7.68 17.05 4.34
C ALA A 150 -6.41 16.70 3.56
N ALA A 151 -5.22 16.83 4.16
CA ALA A 151 -3.95 16.53 3.49
C ALA A 151 -3.87 15.07 3.07
N TYR A 152 -4.25 14.15 3.95
CA TYR A 152 -4.25 12.72 3.67
C TYR A 152 -5.22 12.36 2.53
N SER A 153 -6.47 12.78 2.63
CA SER A 153 -7.49 12.48 1.60
C SER A 153 -7.11 13.04 0.25
N ALA A 154 -6.63 14.30 0.20
CA ALA A 154 -6.19 14.93 -1.03
C ALA A 154 -4.98 14.21 -1.64
N SER A 155 -3.97 13.84 -0.83
CA SER A 155 -2.79 13.11 -1.31
C SER A 155 -3.14 11.72 -1.85
N LYS A 156 -4.03 10.99 -1.18
CA LYS A 156 -4.48 9.66 -1.65
C LYS A 156 -5.38 9.77 -2.90
N ALA A 157 -6.20 10.78 -3.01
CA ALA A 157 -6.98 11.04 -4.23
C ALA A 157 -6.07 11.40 -5.41
N ALA A 158 -5.04 12.23 -5.20
CA ALA A 158 -4.07 12.56 -6.22
C ALA A 158 -3.27 11.32 -6.67
N LEU A 159 -2.79 10.50 -5.74
CA LEU A 159 -2.11 9.24 -6.06
C LEU A 159 -3.04 8.31 -6.86
N ASN A 160 -4.30 8.18 -6.44
CA ASN A 160 -5.28 7.37 -7.15
C ASN A 160 -5.50 7.84 -8.58
N GLN A 161 -5.57 9.16 -8.82
CA GLN A 161 -5.71 9.68 -10.18
C GLN A 161 -4.45 9.49 -11.01
N LEU A 162 -3.26 9.67 -10.42
CA LEU A 162 -1.97 9.35 -11.07
C LEU A 162 -1.96 7.89 -11.54
N MET A 163 -2.38 6.95 -10.68
CA MET A 163 -2.42 5.53 -11.03
C MET A 163 -3.34 5.23 -12.22
N ARG A 164 -4.47 5.91 -12.32
CA ARG A 164 -5.38 5.74 -13.46
C ARG A 164 -4.75 6.22 -14.77
N VAL A 165 -3.98 7.32 -14.72
CA VAL A 165 -3.21 7.80 -15.89
C VAL A 165 -2.15 6.77 -16.29
N LEU A 166 -1.36 6.29 -15.33
CA LEU A 166 -0.31 5.30 -15.59
C LEU A 166 -0.86 3.97 -16.12
N ALA A 167 -2.04 3.54 -15.65
CA ALA A 167 -2.68 2.35 -16.19
C ALA A 167 -3.01 2.48 -17.70
N MET A 168 -3.34 3.68 -18.16
CA MET A 168 -3.54 3.95 -19.60
C MET A 168 -2.22 4.04 -20.36
N GLU A 169 -1.19 4.66 -19.78
CA GLU A 169 0.12 4.82 -20.43
C GLU A 169 0.88 3.48 -20.54
N TRP A 170 0.86 2.66 -19.48
CA TRP A 170 1.65 1.43 -19.40
C TRP A 170 0.91 0.18 -19.88
N GLY A 171 -0.37 0.32 -20.19
CA GLY A 171 -1.21 -0.79 -20.65
C GLY A 171 -0.70 -1.42 -21.95
N SER A 172 -0.13 -0.64 -22.87
CA SER A 172 0.48 -1.13 -24.12
C SER A 172 1.70 -2.02 -23.89
N ASP A 173 2.41 -1.84 -22.76
CA ASP A 173 3.54 -2.69 -22.35
C ASP A 173 3.06 -3.97 -21.63
N GLY A 174 1.75 -4.07 -21.40
CA GLY A 174 1.13 -5.17 -20.66
C GLY A 174 1.24 -5.04 -19.15
N ILE A 175 1.67 -3.88 -18.64
CA ILE A 175 1.77 -3.60 -17.20
C ILE A 175 0.39 -3.28 -16.65
N ARG A 176 -0.01 -3.94 -15.55
CA ARG A 176 -1.29 -3.74 -14.87
C ARG A 176 -1.12 -2.96 -13.58
N LEU A 177 -2.00 -1.98 -13.36
CA LEU A 177 -1.98 -1.16 -12.15
C LEU A 177 -3.38 -1.11 -11.56
N ASN A 178 -3.53 -1.57 -10.31
CA ASN A 178 -4.81 -1.60 -9.61
C ASN A 178 -4.67 -1.00 -8.21
N THR A 179 -5.77 -0.52 -7.64
CA THR A 179 -5.80 0.14 -6.33
C THR A 179 -6.74 -0.57 -5.38
N LEU A 180 -6.29 -0.80 -4.15
CA LEU A 180 -7.11 -1.19 -3.01
C LEU A 180 -7.45 0.04 -2.16
N HIS A 181 -8.68 0.11 -1.70
CA HIS A 181 -9.15 1.16 -0.78
C HIS A 181 -9.56 0.56 0.57
N PRO A 182 -8.60 0.30 1.46
CA PRO A 182 -8.92 -0.18 2.81
C PRO A 182 -9.65 0.89 3.61
N ASN A 183 -10.53 0.45 4.52
CA ASN A 183 -11.10 1.26 5.58
C ASN A 183 -10.82 0.62 6.93
N ALA A 184 -10.34 1.44 7.89
CA ALA A 184 -10.26 1.07 9.30
C ALA A 184 -9.64 -0.33 9.54
N VAL A 185 -8.39 -0.50 9.11
CA VAL A 185 -7.61 -1.72 9.34
C VAL A 185 -7.05 -1.66 10.77
N PHE A 186 -7.76 -2.29 11.70
CA PHE A 186 -7.61 -2.05 13.14
C PHE A 186 -6.36 -2.67 13.77
N ASP A 187 -5.70 -3.62 13.13
CA ASP A 187 -4.44 -4.23 13.56
C ASP A 187 -3.18 -3.45 13.12
N THR A 188 -3.36 -2.21 12.66
CA THR A 188 -2.24 -1.31 12.32
C THR A 188 -1.93 -0.32 13.46
N ALA A 189 -0.70 0.19 13.51
CA ALA A 189 -0.23 1.07 14.57
C ALA A 189 -0.99 2.41 14.71
N ILE A 190 -1.82 2.78 13.73
CA ILE A 190 -2.68 3.97 13.79
C ILE A 190 -3.80 3.79 14.84
N TRP A 191 -4.19 2.55 15.12
CA TRP A 191 -5.32 2.21 15.97
C TRP A 191 -4.84 1.77 17.37
N THR A 192 -4.39 2.73 18.18
CA THR A 192 -4.12 2.46 19.61
C THR A 192 -5.44 2.27 20.38
N ASP A 193 -5.38 1.66 21.55
CA ASP A 193 -6.56 1.43 22.40
C ASP A 193 -7.27 2.76 22.72
N GLU A 194 -6.52 3.85 22.93
CA GLU A 194 -7.06 5.18 23.18
C GLU A 194 -7.81 5.73 21.95
N VAL A 195 -7.25 5.56 20.75
CA VAL A 195 -7.87 5.98 19.50
C VAL A 195 -9.15 5.19 19.26
N LEU A 196 -9.12 3.88 19.42
CA LEU A 196 -10.28 3.00 19.28
C LEU A 196 -11.40 3.37 20.26
N THR A 197 -11.07 3.53 21.54
CA THR A 197 -12.02 3.90 22.59
C THR A 197 -12.65 5.27 22.33
N SER A 198 -11.83 6.26 21.96
CA SER A 198 -12.29 7.62 21.64
C SER A 198 -13.22 7.63 20.44
N ARG A 199 -12.88 6.89 19.39
CA ARG A 199 -13.71 6.79 18.17
C ARG A 199 -15.02 6.06 18.42
N ALA A 200 -14.98 4.90 19.08
CA ALA A 200 -16.18 4.16 19.44
C ALA A 200 -17.15 5.03 20.27
N LYS A 201 -16.64 5.71 21.28
CA LYS A 201 -17.43 6.65 22.12
C LYS A 201 -18.04 7.78 21.30
N HIS A 202 -17.32 8.35 20.32
CA HIS A 202 -17.82 9.40 19.45
C HIS A 202 -19.06 8.96 18.66
N TYR A 203 -19.14 7.70 18.28
CA TYR A 203 -20.28 7.12 17.57
C TYR A 203 -21.32 6.46 18.49
N GLY A 204 -21.12 6.50 19.81
CA GLY A 204 -22.03 5.86 20.79
C GLY A 204 -21.98 4.33 20.75
N LEU A 205 -20.87 3.75 20.31
CA LEU A 205 -20.67 2.31 20.14
C LEU A 205 -19.65 1.79 21.14
N SER A 206 -19.72 0.49 21.44
CA SER A 206 -18.58 -0.23 22.04
C SER A 206 -17.44 -0.38 21.01
N VAL A 207 -16.22 -0.67 21.46
CA VAL A 207 -15.07 -0.87 20.57
C VAL A 207 -15.34 -2.01 19.57
N ASN A 208 -15.97 -3.11 20.04
CA ASN A 208 -16.28 -4.24 19.18
C ASN A 208 -17.32 -3.89 18.11
N GLU A 209 -18.40 -3.20 18.49
CA GLU A 209 -19.39 -2.70 17.52
C GLU A 209 -18.78 -1.72 16.53
N TYR A 210 -17.87 -0.85 16.98
CA TYR A 210 -17.18 0.09 16.09
C TYR A 210 -16.32 -0.62 15.05
N LYS A 211 -15.59 -1.69 15.44
CA LYS A 211 -14.74 -2.48 14.55
C LYS A 211 -15.54 -3.23 13.48
N THR A 212 -16.76 -3.62 13.79
CA THR A 212 -17.66 -4.40 12.89
C THR A 212 -18.77 -3.55 12.29
N ASN A 213 -18.68 -2.21 12.38
CA ASN A 213 -19.71 -1.30 11.88
C ASN A 213 -19.62 -1.14 10.34
N ASN A 214 -19.93 -2.21 9.65
CA ASN A 214 -20.04 -2.28 8.18
C ASN A 214 -21.13 -3.29 7.79
N VAL A 215 -21.46 -3.36 6.50
CA VAL A 215 -22.58 -4.18 5.98
C VAL A 215 -22.40 -5.68 6.28
N LEU A 216 -21.17 -6.18 6.19
CA LEU A 216 -20.87 -7.59 6.47
C LEU A 216 -20.75 -7.91 7.98
N GLY A 217 -20.67 -6.89 8.84
CA GLY A 217 -20.47 -7.07 10.28
C GLY A 217 -19.13 -7.71 10.64
N VAL A 218 -18.07 -7.45 9.86
CA VAL A 218 -16.74 -8.07 10.03
C VAL A 218 -15.67 -7.04 10.35
N GLU A 219 -14.63 -7.47 11.08
CA GLU A 219 -13.39 -6.72 11.22
C GLU A 219 -12.50 -6.93 9.99
N VAL A 220 -11.95 -5.86 9.44
CA VAL A 220 -10.96 -5.92 8.34
C VAL A 220 -9.56 -5.86 8.93
N SER A 221 -8.72 -6.81 8.54
CA SER A 221 -7.32 -6.93 8.99
C SER A 221 -6.31 -6.57 7.90
N SER A 222 -5.07 -6.33 8.32
CA SER A 222 -3.93 -6.18 7.40
C SER A 222 -3.78 -7.37 6.47
N LYS A 223 -4.06 -8.58 6.96
CA LYS A 223 -4.00 -9.81 6.18
C LYS A 223 -5.04 -9.82 5.05
N ASP A 224 -6.27 -9.38 5.30
CA ASP A 224 -7.32 -9.34 4.27
C ASP A 224 -6.91 -8.43 3.10
N VAL A 225 -6.32 -7.28 3.42
CA VAL A 225 -5.80 -6.34 2.42
C VAL A 225 -4.63 -6.96 1.64
N ALA A 226 -3.70 -7.61 2.34
CA ALA A 226 -2.49 -8.20 1.75
C ALA A 226 -2.81 -9.39 0.83
N GLU A 227 -3.73 -10.26 1.25
CA GLU A 227 -4.17 -11.39 0.41
C GLU A 227 -4.78 -10.88 -0.89
N LEU A 228 -5.66 -9.87 -0.83
CA LEU A 228 -6.25 -9.30 -2.03
C LEU A 228 -5.21 -8.57 -2.90
N ALA A 229 -4.21 -7.90 -2.30
CA ALA A 229 -3.11 -7.30 -3.04
C ALA A 229 -2.31 -8.34 -3.84
N ALA A 230 -2.04 -9.50 -3.24
CA ALA A 230 -1.39 -10.61 -3.92
C ALA A 230 -2.27 -11.17 -5.05
N GLU A 231 -3.57 -11.42 -4.81
CA GLU A 231 -4.50 -11.87 -5.86
C GLU A 231 -4.57 -10.89 -7.04
N MET A 232 -4.52 -9.58 -6.80
CA MET A 232 -4.47 -8.57 -7.87
C MET A 232 -3.22 -8.64 -8.72
N CYS A 233 -2.12 -9.18 -8.18
CA CYS A 233 -0.92 -9.50 -8.96
C CYS A 233 -1.05 -10.84 -9.69
N GLY A 234 -1.94 -11.72 -9.27
CA GLY A 234 -2.12 -13.07 -9.79
C GLY A 234 -2.90 -13.14 -11.11
N SER A 235 -3.13 -14.38 -11.53
CA SER A 235 -3.77 -14.73 -12.80
C SER A 235 -5.26 -14.35 -12.85
N LEU A 236 -5.95 -14.29 -11.69
CA LEU A 236 -7.35 -13.88 -11.62
C LEU A 236 -7.56 -12.45 -12.14
N PHE A 237 -6.58 -11.58 -11.97
CA PHE A 237 -6.61 -10.20 -12.45
C PHE A 237 -5.92 -10.00 -13.81
N ALA A 238 -5.59 -11.06 -14.55
CA ALA A 238 -4.82 -10.97 -15.80
C ALA A 238 -5.45 -10.05 -16.88
N LYS A 239 -6.74 -9.78 -16.81
CA LYS A 239 -7.49 -8.91 -17.72
C LYS A 239 -8.02 -7.64 -17.06
N THR A 240 -7.45 -7.28 -15.88
CA THR A 240 -7.92 -6.15 -15.07
C THR A 240 -6.80 -5.17 -14.79
N THR A 241 -6.98 -3.91 -15.22
CA THR A 241 -6.13 -2.77 -14.89
C THR A 241 -6.99 -1.55 -14.56
N ALA A 242 -6.46 -0.59 -13.83
CA ALA A 242 -7.16 0.59 -13.32
C ALA A 242 -8.35 0.29 -12.38
N ALA A 243 -8.49 -0.93 -11.89
CA ALA A 243 -9.55 -1.28 -10.95
C ALA A 243 -9.37 -0.55 -9.60
N GLN A 244 -10.50 -0.20 -9.02
CA GLN A 244 -10.62 0.48 -7.73
C GLN A 244 -11.44 -0.43 -6.80
N VAL A 245 -10.80 -1.13 -5.88
CA VAL A 245 -11.46 -2.16 -5.09
C VAL A 245 -11.47 -1.79 -3.61
N PRO A 246 -12.65 -1.55 -3.01
CA PRO A 246 -12.76 -1.33 -1.57
C PRO A 246 -12.49 -2.62 -0.78
N VAL A 247 -11.85 -2.47 0.39
CA VAL A 247 -11.66 -3.52 1.39
C VAL A 247 -12.15 -2.96 2.72
N ASP A 248 -13.46 -2.97 2.93
CA ASP A 248 -14.10 -2.21 4.00
C ASP A 248 -15.34 -2.91 4.61
N GLY A 249 -15.60 -4.16 4.24
CA GLY A 249 -16.78 -4.89 4.69
C GLY A 249 -18.10 -4.32 4.18
N GLY A 250 -18.10 -3.47 3.15
CA GLY A 250 -19.28 -2.75 2.65
C GLY A 250 -19.67 -1.62 3.59
N ASN A 251 -18.86 -0.58 3.68
CA ASN A 251 -19.21 0.57 4.49
C ASN A 251 -20.17 1.48 3.71
N ASP A 252 -21.33 1.82 4.31
CA ASP A 252 -22.47 2.54 3.75
C ASP A 252 -22.16 3.91 3.12
N ARG A 253 -21.06 4.55 3.53
CA ARG A 253 -20.64 5.84 2.97
C ARG A 253 -20.06 5.79 1.56
N VAL A 254 -19.92 4.60 0.97
CA VAL A 254 -19.32 4.38 -0.35
C VAL A 254 -20.22 3.59 -1.30
N ILE A 255 -21.37 3.21 -0.84
CA ILE A 255 -22.38 2.49 -1.66
C ILE A 255 -23.28 3.50 -2.36
#